data_02ae457a35380e9b009672fc1e1e1b79
#
_entry.id   02ae457a35380e9b009672fc1e1e1b79
#
_cell.length_a   1.000
_cell.length_b   1.000
_cell.length_c   1.000
_cell.angle_alpha   90.00
_cell.angle_beta   90.00
_cell.angle_gamma   90.00
#
_symmetry.space_group_name_H-M   'P 1'
#
loop_
_entity.id
_entity.type
_entity.pdbx_description
1 polymer ?
#
loop_
_entity_poly.entity_id
_entity_poly.type
_entity_poly.pdbx_seq_one_letter_code
_entity_poly.pdbx_strand_id
1 'polypeptide(L)'
;NTLRILRKLNILKIHKPKINFVTERANWSIKWDGLYIKKYINQRSKDSLLDISNIPLINSDPKVIHFGSQYMWVDWKNLLPKRNKYIVSFFHGKYEDGIEARKHIDAFIDSKDDLFKVITASTLICNRLKKWGIPESKLTLIPIGVDTNLFSIPSISDKKRIRKKLGLQENEVIIGSFQKDGVGWSDGNIPKYIKGPDLFIESVDLISK
;
A
#
# COMPACT_ATOMS: atom_id res chain seq x y z
N ASN A 1 -15.96 19.75 29.22
CA ASN A 1 -15.81 21.20 28.92
C ASN A 1 -14.37 21.70 29.05
N THR A 2 -13.53 21.15 29.93
CA THR A 2 -12.14 21.58 30.19
C THR A 2 -11.26 21.51 28.92
N LEU A 3 -11.37 20.43 28.12
CA LEU A 3 -10.66 20.27 26.84
C LEU A 3 -11.03 21.37 25.82
N ARG A 4 -12.28 21.85 25.82
CA ARG A 4 -12.75 22.92 24.92
C ARG A 4 -12.17 24.27 25.31
N ILE A 5 -12.02 24.50 26.63
CA ILE A 5 -11.42 25.73 27.20
C ILE A 5 -9.94 25.77 26.94
N LEU A 6 -9.21 24.66 27.17
CA LEU A 6 -7.77 24.55 26.90
C LEU A 6 -7.42 24.71 25.40
N ARG A 7 -8.35 24.28 24.52
CA ARG A 7 -8.26 24.55 23.07
C ARG A 7 -8.46 26.03 22.73
N LYS A 8 -9.41 26.71 23.35
CA LYS A 8 -9.65 28.16 23.15
C LYS A 8 -8.49 29.00 23.63
N LEU A 9 -7.80 28.58 24.68
CA LEU A 9 -6.66 29.28 25.27
C LEU A 9 -5.31 28.97 24.56
N ASN A 10 -5.33 28.24 23.43
CA ASN A 10 -4.11 27.81 22.72
C ASN A 10 -3.09 27.00 23.55
N ILE A 11 -3.47 26.55 24.74
CA ILE A 11 -2.63 25.78 25.66
C ILE A 11 -2.43 24.33 25.15
N LEU A 12 -3.45 23.81 24.43
CA LEU A 12 -3.34 22.53 23.71
C LEU A 12 -3.36 22.81 22.20
N LYS A 13 -2.20 22.97 21.62
CA LYS A 13 -2.00 22.86 20.17
C LYS A 13 -2.24 21.39 19.77
N ILE A 14 -3.49 20.99 19.64
CA ILE A 14 -3.76 19.69 19.02
C ILE A 14 -3.45 19.85 17.55
N HIS A 15 -2.29 19.33 17.18
CA HIS A 15 -1.85 19.29 15.81
C HIS A 15 -2.85 18.44 15.02
N LYS A 16 -3.55 19.06 14.05
CA LYS A 16 -4.48 18.36 13.17
C LYS A 16 -3.73 18.05 11.88
N PRO A 17 -3.44 16.81 11.58
CA PRO A 17 -2.78 16.47 10.32
C PRO A 17 -3.68 16.90 9.15
N LYS A 18 -3.06 17.46 8.10
CA LYS A 18 -3.76 17.86 6.87
C LYS A 18 -4.09 16.65 5.98
N ILE A 19 -3.29 15.60 6.10
CA ILE A 19 -3.40 14.36 5.36
C ILE A 19 -3.56 13.21 6.35
N ASN A 20 -4.58 12.38 6.13
CA ASN A 20 -4.76 11.14 6.86
C ASN A 20 -4.53 9.96 5.92
N PHE A 21 -3.52 9.14 6.20
CA PHE A 21 -3.30 7.87 5.50
C PHE A 21 -4.01 6.76 6.26
N VAL A 22 -4.97 6.13 5.61
CA VAL A 22 -5.73 5.01 6.19
C VAL A 22 -5.09 3.70 5.77
N THR A 23 -4.75 2.88 6.77
CA THR A 23 -4.12 1.56 6.57
C THR A 23 -4.87 0.48 7.32
N GLU A 24 -4.70 -0.76 6.91
CA GLU A 24 -5.21 -1.92 7.62
C GLU A 24 -4.51 -2.10 8.98
N ARG A 25 -5.14 -2.84 9.89
CA ARG A 25 -4.56 -3.15 11.21
C ARG A 25 -3.36 -4.08 11.12
N ALA A 26 -3.29 -4.86 10.05
CA ALA A 26 -2.22 -5.81 9.81
C ALA A 26 -0.89 -5.16 9.47
N ASN A 27 0.21 -5.82 9.81
CA ASN A 27 1.58 -5.39 9.49
C ASN A 27 1.96 -5.76 8.05
N TRP A 28 1.15 -5.32 7.08
CA TRP A 28 1.39 -5.54 5.66
C TRP A 28 2.15 -4.38 5.01
N SER A 29 2.52 -4.58 3.73
CA SER A 29 3.22 -3.58 2.92
C SER A 29 2.55 -2.21 2.96
N ILE A 30 1.22 -2.15 2.90
CA ILE A 30 0.44 -0.91 2.94
C ILE A 30 0.72 -0.08 4.21
N LYS A 31 0.88 -0.75 5.36
CA LYS A 31 1.25 -0.06 6.60
C LYS A 31 2.66 0.53 6.53
N TRP A 32 3.60 -0.24 5.97
CA TRP A 32 4.98 0.23 5.78
C TRP A 32 5.05 1.37 4.79
N ASP A 33 4.30 1.32 3.68
CA ASP A 33 4.18 2.44 2.74
C ASP A 33 3.70 3.71 3.46
N GLY A 34 2.64 3.60 4.27
CA GLY A 34 2.14 4.72 5.07
C GLY A 34 3.20 5.28 6.04
N LEU A 35 3.96 4.40 6.73
CA LEU A 35 5.02 4.82 7.65
C LEU A 35 6.15 5.56 6.94
N TYR A 36 6.61 5.06 5.78
CA TYR A 36 7.63 5.72 4.97
C TYR A 36 7.13 7.06 4.42
N ILE A 37 5.92 7.10 3.86
CA ILE A 37 5.31 8.35 3.37
C ILE A 37 5.20 9.37 4.52
N LYS A 38 4.74 8.95 5.71
CA LYS A 38 4.68 9.81 6.90
C LYS A 38 6.06 10.36 7.27
N LYS A 39 7.06 9.50 7.34
CA LYS A 39 8.45 9.88 7.64
C LYS A 39 8.93 10.97 6.68
N TYR A 40 8.85 10.74 5.37
CA TYR A 40 9.40 11.67 4.38
C TYR A 40 8.60 12.96 4.23
N ILE A 41 7.28 12.93 4.34
CA ILE A 41 6.45 14.15 4.30
C ILE A 41 6.69 15.01 5.53
N ASN A 42 6.67 14.40 6.72
CA ASN A 42 6.79 15.17 7.96
C ASN A 42 8.21 15.73 8.18
N GLN A 43 9.24 15.08 7.63
CA GLN A 43 10.61 15.63 7.64
C GLN A 43 10.77 16.91 6.82
N ARG A 44 9.92 17.13 5.81
CA ARG A 44 9.96 18.31 4.92
C ARG A 44 9.04 19.44 5.38
N SER A 45 8.39 19.30 6.50
CA SER A 45 7.47 20.29 7.06
C SER A 45 7.81 20.58 8.50
N LYS A 46 7.62 21.86 8.90
CA LYS A 46 7.72 22.27 10.32
C LYS A 46 6.61 21.65 11.17
N ASP A 47 5.51 21.29 10.54
CA ASP A 47 4.34 20.67 11.18
C ASP A 47 4.20 19.22 10.72
N SER A 48 3.65 18.35 11.58
CA SER A 48 3.29 16.99 11.19
C SER A 48 2.10 17.02 10.22
N LEU A 49 2.38 16.99 8.92
CA LEU A 49 1.35 17.11 7.87
C LEU A 49 0.53 15.84 7.71
N LEU A 50 1.13 14.67 7.89
CA LEU A 50 0.50 13.39 7.65
C LEU A 50 0.44 12.57 8.94
N ASP A 51 -0.72 11.97 9.19
CA ASP A 51 -0.91 10.95 10.22
C ASP A 51 -1.50 9.67 9.65
N ILE A 52 -1.27 8.56 10.35
CA ILE A 52 -1.72 7.23 9.97
C ILE A 52 -2.78 6.76 10.94
N SER A 53 -3.83 6.12 10.43
CA SER A 53 -4.89 5.53 11.24
C SER A 53 -5.47 4.29 10.55
N ASN A 54 -6.19 3.47 11.32
CA ASN A 54 -6.91 2.32 10.77
C ASN A 54 -8.36 2.66 10.39
N ILE A 55 -8.80 3.87 10.70
CA ILE A 55 -10.11 4.41 10.34
C ILE A 55 -9.93 5.82 9.76
N PRO A 56 -10.77 6.25 8.80
CA PRO A 56 -10.66 7.59 8.26
C PRO A 56 -11.01 8.66 9.31
N LEU A 57 -10.16 9.66 9.45
CA LEU A 57 -10.35 10.77 10.38
C LEU A 57 -11.23 11.85 9.75
N ILE A 58 -12.54 11.66 9.77
CA ILE A 58 -13.57 12.51 9.15
C ILE A 58 -14.00 13.69 10.01
N ASN A 59 -13.11 14.32 10.75
CA ASN A 59 -13.44 15.45 11.64
C ASN A 59 -13.91 16.68 10.86
N SER A 60 -14.28 17.75 11.58
CA SER A 60 -14.92 18.98 11.09
C SER A 60 -14.18 19.72 9.97
N ASP A 61 -12.87 19.63 9.89
CA ASP A 61 -12.08 20.35 8.88
C ASP A 61 -11.90 19.53 7.60
N PRO A 62 -11.97 20.15 6.42
CA PRO A 62 -11.63 19.49 5.16
C PRO A 62 -10.25 18.88 5.22
N LYS A 63 -10.13 17.64 4.78
CA LYS A 63 -8.87 16.87 4.80
C LYS A 63 -8.66 16.14 3.48
N VAL A 64 -7.41 15.83 3.24
CA VAL A 64 -7.04 14.79 2.28
C VAL A 64 -7.00 13.48 3.04
N ILE A 65 -7.80 12.52 2.62
CA ILE A 65 -7.81 11.16 3.17
C ILE A 65 -7.32 10.21 2.09
N HIS A 66 -6.20 9.56 2.35
CA HIS A 66 -5.58 8.61 1.44
C HIS A 66 -5.81 7.19 1.95
N PHE A 67 -6.62 6.43 1.26
CA PHE A 67 -6.80 5.00 1.52
C PHE A 67 -5.66 4.23 0.86
N GLY A 68 -4.84 3.57 1.65
CA GLY A 68 -3.71 2.77 1.17
C GLY A 68 -4.13 1.55 0.34
N SER A 69 -5.41 1.22 0.30
CA SER A 69 -5.98 0.10 -0.46
C SER A 69 -7.37 0.44 -0.99
N GLN A 70 -7.67 -0.02 -2.21
CA GLN A 70 -9.01 0.07 -2.80
C GLN A 70 -10.06 -0.69 -1.99
N TYR A 71 -9.69 -1.74 -1.26
CA TYR A 71 -10.61 -2.50 -0.41
C TYR A 71 -11.16 -1.63 0.71
N MET A 72 -10.30 -0.94 1.44
CA MET A 72 -10.71 -0.01 2.48
C MET A 72 -11.58 1.13 1.95
N TRP A 73 -11.29 1.62 0.73
CA TRP A 73 -12.14 2.65 0.12
C TRP A 73 -13.56 2.13 -0.10
N VAL A 74 -13.71 0.96 -0.72
CA VAL A 74 -15.03 0.36 -1.00
C VAL A 74 -15.83 0.15 0.29
N ASP A 75 -15.17 -0.27 1.37
CA ASP A 75 -15.82 -0.47 2.67
C ASP A 75 -16.32 0.85 3.29
N TRP A 76 -15.58 1.95 3.10
CA TRP A 76 -15.87 3.22 3.77
C TRP A 76 -16.62 4.24 2.92
N LYS A 77 -16.58 4.17 1.59
CA LYS A 77 -17.03 5.22 0.66
C LYS A 77 -18.43 5.80 0.96
N ASN A 78 -19.38 4.95 1.36
CA ASN A 78 -20.76 5.36 1.62
C ASN A 78 -20.94 6.09 2.96
N LEU A 79 -19.94 6.07 3.83
CA LEU A 79 -19.97 6.69 5.16
C LEU A 79 -19.18 8.01 5.19
N LEU A 80 -18.58 8.41 4.08
CA LEU A 80 -17.64 9.52 4.03
C LEU A 80 -18.29 10.83 3.60
N PRO A 81 -17.96 11.96 4.26
CA PRO A 81 -18.51 13.27 3.89
C PRO A 81 -17.86 13.78 2.58
N LYS A 82 -18.68 14.31 1.68
CA LYS A 82 -18.23 14.83 0.35
C LYS A 82 -17.25 16.02 0.41
N ARG A 83 -17.10 16.68 1.57
CA ARG A 83 -16.18 17.83 1.74
C ARG A 83 -14.70 17.48 1.74
N ASN A 84 -14.34 16.21 1.92
CA ASN A 84 -12.96 15.76 1.93
C ASN A 84 -12.48 15.40 0.52
N LYS A 85 -11.17 15.43 0.31
CA LYS A 85 -10.54 14.92 -0.90
C LYS A 85 -10.06 13.49 -0.66
N TYR A 86 -10.52 12.54 -1.47
CA TYR A 86 -10.20 11.13 -1.32
C TYR A 86 -9.17 10.70 -2.35
N ILE A 87 -8.07 10.15 -1.87
CA ILE A 87 -7.04 9.50 -2.68
C ILE A 87 -7.09 8.02 -2.36
N VAL A 88 -6.95 7.18 -3.36
CA VAL A 88 -6.95 5.72 -3.17
C VAL A 88 -5.78 5.10 -3.91
N SER A 89 -5.05 4.21 -3.25
CA SER A 89 -4.08 3.35 -3.90
C SER A 89 -4.76 2.10 -4.47
N PHE A 90 -4.56 1.86 -5.77
CA PHE A 90 -5.05 0.68 -6.47
C PHE A 90 -3.86 -0.05 -7.11
N PHE A 91 -3.41 -1.14 -6.50
CA PHE A 91 -2.16 -1.81 -6.90
C PHE A 91 -2.37 -3.12 -7.66
N HIS A 92 -3.51 -3.78 -7.50
CA HIS A 92 -3.78 -5.07 -8.13
C HIS A 92 -5.28 -5.34 -8.26
N GLY A 93 -5.62 -6.32 -9.07
CA GLY A 93 -6.98 -6.79 -9.31
C GLY A 93 -7.30 -6.86 -10.80
N LYS A 94 -8.09 -7.83 -11.19
CA LYS A 94 -8.64 -8.00 -12.53
C LYS A 94 -9.97 -8.73 -12.46
N TYR A 95 -10.80 -8.54 -13.48
CA TYR A 95 -12.13 -9.17 -13.54
C TYR A 95 -12.06 -10.71 -13.59
N GLU A 96 -10.95 -11.23 -14.14
CA GLU A 96 -10.68 -12.67 -14.26
C GLU A 96 -10.36 -13.35 -12.92
N ASP A 97 -10.11 -12.58 -11.85
CA ASP A 97 -9.83 -13.11 -10.52
C ASP A 97 -11.09 -13.67 -9.80
N GLY A 98 -12.24 -13.66 -10.48
CA GLY A 98 -13.48 -14.27 -10.02
C GLY A 98 -14.60 -13.29 -9.67
N ILE A 99 -15.73 -13.82 -9.22
CA ILE A 99 -16.97 -13.05 -9.00
C ILE A 99 -16.79 -11.98 -7.93
N GLU A 100 -16.12 -12.27 -6.82
CA GLU A 100 -15.91 -11.30 -5.74
C GLU A 100 -14.98 -10.18 -6.17
N ALA A 101 -13.97 -10.49 -6.98
CA ALA A 101 -13.09 -9.47 -7.56
C ALA A 101 -13.88 -8.54 -8.51
N ARG A 102 -14.78 -9.09 -9.33
CA ARG A 102 -15.66 -8.31 -10.21
C ARG A 102 -16.53 -7.35 -9.40
N LYS A 103 -17.29 -7.86 -8.44
CA LYS A 103 -18.15 -7.03 -7.56
C LYS A 103 -17.36 -5.89 -6.90
N HIS A 104 -16.17 -6.21 -6.42
CA HIS A 104 -15.30 -5.22 -5.78
C HIS A 104 -14.82 -4.13 -6.76
N ILE A 105 -14.38 -4.54 -7.96
CA ILE A 105 -13.93 -3.61 -9.02
C ILE A 105 -15.10 -2.74 -9.47
N ASP A 106 -16.29 -3.31 -9.72
CA ASP A 106 -17.48 -2.55 -10.10
C ASP A 106 -17.83 -1.52 -9.01
N ALA A 107 -17.87 -1.93 -7.75
CA ALA A 107 -18.12 -1.02 -6.63
C ALA A 107 -17.07 0.11 -6.52
N PHE A 108 -15.81 -0.18 -6.87
CA PHE A 108 -14.76 0.84 -6.94
C PHE A 108 -15.02 1.82 -8.10
N ILE A 109 -15.30 1.31 -9.30
CA ILE A 109 -15.53 2.11 -10.51
C ILE A 109 -16.78 2.99 -10.38
N ASP A 110 -17.86 2.47 -9.80
CA ASP A 110 -19.10 3.21 -9.55
C ASP A 110 -18.89 4.43 -8.63
N SER A 111 -17.86 4.39 -7.80
CA SER A 111 -17.50 5.49 -6.91
C SER A 111 -16.45 6.46 -7.46
N LYS A 112 -16.10 6.35 -8.74
CA LYS A 112 -15.03 7.15 -9.35
C LYS A 112 -15.21 8.66 -9.23
N ASP A 113 -16.44 9.14 -9.20
CA ASP A 113 -16.73 10.57 -9.13
C ASP A 113 -16.41 11.17 -7.75
N ASP A 114 -16.49 10.37 -6.70
CA ASP A 114 -16.11 10.76 -5.35
C ASP A 114 -14.58 10.80 -5.14
N LEU A 115 -13.81 10.21 -6.05
CA LEU A 115 -12.36 10.15 -5.97
C LEU A 115 -11.71 11.43 -6.49
N PHE A 116 -10.79 11.99 -5.70
CA PHE A 116 -9.92 13.09 -6.14
C PHE A 116 -8.76 12.55 -6.99
N LYS A 117 -8.10 11.48 -6.56
CA LYS A 117 -7.00 10.81 -7.27
C LYS A 117 -6.98 9.31 -6.97
N VAL A 118 -6.52 8.54 -7.95
CA VAL A 118 -6.18 7.12 -7.82
C VAL A 118 -4.69 6.98 -8.10
N ILE A 119 -3.95 6.42 -7.14
CA ILE A 119 -2.53 6.13 -7.28
C ILE A 119 -2.36 4.66 -7.65
N THR A 120 -1.53 4.39 -8.64
CA THR A 120 -1.14 3.02 -9.03
C THR A 120 0.36 2.93 -9.24
N ALA A 121 0.92 1.74 -9.05
CA ALA A 121 2.37 1.53 -9.12
C ALA A 121 2.86 1.01 -10.47
N SER A 122 1.99 0.60 -11.38
CA SER A 122 2.37 0.03 -12.66
C SER A 122 1.55 0.55 -13.82
N THR A 123 2.17 0.64 -14.99
CA THR A 123 1.51 0.98 -16.25
C THR A 123 0.41 -0.01 -16.60
N LEU A 124 0.59 -1.30 -16.28
CA LEU A 124 -0.41 -2.34 -16.48
C LEU A 124 -1.71 -1.99 -15.76
N ILE A 125 -1.66 -1.69 -14.48
CA ILE A 125 -2.83 -1.34 -13.68
C ILE A 125 -3.38 0.03 -14.11
N CYS A 126 -2.53 1.00 -14.40
CA CYS A 126 -2.95 2.30 -14.90
C CYS A 126 -3.80 2.16 -16.19
N ASN A 127 -3.32 1.39 -17.17
CA ASN A 127 -4.02 1.13 -18.42
C ASN A 127 -5.34 0.35 -18.19
N ARG A 128 -5.34 -0.57 -17.23
CA ARG A 128 -6.54 -1.32 -16.86
C ARG A 128 -7.60 -0.42 -16.26
N LEU A 129 -7.24 0.46 -15.33
CA LEU A 129 -8.14 1.45 -14.73
C LEU A 129 -8.72 2.42 -15.77
N LYS A 130 -7.91 2.86 -16.75
CA LYS A 130 -8.39 3.66 -17.90
C LYS A 130 -9.46 2.90 -18.70
N LYS A 131 -9.20 1.63 -19.03
CA LYS A 131 -10.16 0.78 -19.74
C LYS A 131 -11.47 0.57 -18.97
N TRP A 132 -11.41 0.57 -17.66
CA TRP A 132 -12.58 0.45 -16.79
C TRP A 132 -13.30 1.79 -16.56
N GLY A 133 -12.84 2.88 -17.18
CA GLY A 133 -13.53 4.16 -17.17
C GLY A 133 -13.14 5.12 -16.05
N ILE A 134 -11.99 4.90 -15.40
CA ILE A 134 -11.41 5.93 -14.52
C ILE A 134 -10.79 7.01 -15.40
N PRO A 135 -11.20 8.30 -15.26
CA PRO A 135 -10.63 9.40 -16.03
C PRO A 135 -9.11 9.51 -15.85
N GLU A 136 -8.39 9.75 -16.95
CA GLU A 136 -6.93 9.88 -16.89
C GLU A 136 -6.48 11.01 -15.97
N SER A 137 -7.25 12.10 -15.91
CA SER A 137 -7.00 13.22 -14.99
C SER A 137 -7.01 12.83 -13.52
N LYS A 138 -7.66 11.72 -13.17
CA LYS A 138 -7.68 11.19 -11.79
C LYS A 138 -6.56 10.17 -11.52
N LEU A 139 -5.92 9.63 -12.55
CA LEU A 139 -4.87 8.63 -12.39
C LEU A 139 -3.50 9.26 -12.14
N THR A 140 -2.74 8.65 -11.28
CA THR A 140 -1.34 9.02 -11.01
C THR A 140 -0.50 7.76 -10.87
N LEU A 141 0.46 7.59 -11.77
CA LEU A 141 1.42 6.47 -11.73
C LEU A 141 2.60 6.86 -10.83
N ILE A 142 2.73 6.18 -9.71
CA ILE A 142 3.85 6.33 -8.77
C ILE A 142 4.38 4.93 -8.48
N PRO A 143 5.54 4.54 -9.03
CA PRO A 143 6.18 3.26 -8.71
C PRO A 143 6.42 3.11 -7.21
N ILE A 144 6.31 1.88 -6.72
CA ILE A 144 6.61 1.58 -5.32
C ILE A 144 8.09 1.87 -5.06
N GLY A 145 8.34 2.65 -4.01
CA GLY A 145 9.70 2.96 -3.57
C GLY A 145 10.33 1.84 -2.78
N VAL A 146 11.66 1.84 -2.71
CA VAL A 146 12.44 0.94 -1.86
C VAL A 146 13.37 1.77 -0.96
N ASP A 147 13.54 1.36 0.29
CA ASP A 147 14.51 1.97 1.19
C ASP A 147 15.93 1.48 0.83
N THR A 148 16.67 2.31 0.09
CA THR A 148 18.03 2.00 -0.37
C THR A 148 19.07 1.93 0.75
N ASN A 149 18.76 2.43 1.94
CA ASN A 149 19.62 2.25 3.11
C ASN A 149 19.48 0.83 3.70
N LEU A 150 18.29 0.27 3.61
CA LEU A 150 18.01 -1.10 4.06
C LEU A 150 18.34 -2.13 2.98
N PHE A 151 17.98 -1.84 1.73
CA PHE A 151 18.19 -2.71 0.56
C PHE A 151 19.32 -2.16 -0.31
N SER A 152 20.56 -2.34 0.15
CA SER A 152 21.75 -1.93 -0.56
C SER A 152 22.52 -3.14 -1.11
N ILE A 153 23.34 -2.91 -2.13
CA ILE A 153 24.26 -3.94 -2.61
C ILE A 153 25.27 -4.23 -1.50
N PRO A 154 25.36 -5.46 -0.99
CA PRO A 154 26.28 -5.79 0.09
C PRO A 154 27.74 -5.70 -0.39
N SER A 155 28.65 -5.36 0.51
CA SER A 155 30.08 -5.45 0.25
C SER A 155 30.48 -6.91 -0.02
N ILE A 156 31.63 -7.13 -0.71
CA ILE A 156 32.15 -8.47 -0.95
C ILE A 156 32.35 -9.23 0.37
N SER A 157 32.87 -8.55 1.39
CA SER A 157 33.09 -9.13 2.71
C SER A 157 31.79 -9.51 3.41
N ASP A 158 30.73 -8.67 3.33
CA ASP A 158 29.42 -8.97 3.88
C ASP A 158 28.77 -10.15 3.15
N LYS A 159 28.87 -10.16 1.83
CA LYS A 159 28.38 -11.28 1.02
C LYS A 159 29.00 -12.60 1.45
N LYS A 160 30.33 -12.66 1.58
CA LYS A 160 31.04 -13.85 2.05
C LYS A 160 30.64 -14.25 3.47
N ARG A 161 30.55 -13.29 4.39
CA ARG A 161 30.13 -13.53 5.78
C ARG A 161 28.71 -14.11 5.86
N ILE A 162 27.77 -13.54 5.10
CA ILE A 162 26.37 -14.00 5.08
C ILE A 162 26.28 -15.40 4.45
N ARG A 163 26.95 -15.65 3.32
CA ARG A 163 26.96 -16.97 2.68
C ARG A 163 27.50 -18.04 3.65
N LYS A 164 28.64 -17.77 4.33
CA LYS A 164 29.19 -18.66 5.35
C LYS A 164 28.20 -18.94 6.47
N LYS A 165 27.51 -17.91 6.97
CA LYS A 165 26.47 -18.05 8.01
C LYS A 165 25.31 -18.93 7.58
N LEU A 166 24.97 -18.93 6.30
CA LEU A 166 23.88 -19.73 5.71
C LEU A 166 24.35 -21.09 5.21
N GLY A 167 25.64 -21.46 5.35
CA GLY A 167 26.19 -22.72 4.87
C GLY A 167 26.31 -22.80 3.35
N LEU A 168 26.32 -21.66 2.64
CA LEU A 168 26.35 -21.59 1.18
C LEU A 168 27.77 -21.48 0.66
N GLN A 169 28.07 -22.18 -0.45
CA GLN A 169 29.37 -22.12 -1.15
C GLN A 169 29.50 -20.81 -1.94
N GLU A 170 30.72 -20.37 -2.22
CA GLU A 170 30.97 -19.12 -2.96
C GLU A 170 30.44 -19.12 -4.39
N ASN A 171 30.45 -20.28 -5.06
CA ASN A 171 30.05 -20.49 -6.45
C ASN A 171 28.57 -20.89 -6.64
N GLU A 172 27.83 -21.14 -5.55
CA GLU A 172 26.41 -21.49 -5.65
C GLU A 172 25.59 -20.32 -6.14
N VAL A 173 24.67 -20.56 -7.06
CA VAL A 173 23.63 -19.63 -7.46
C VAL A 173 22.43 -19.83 -6.55
N ILE A 174 22.01 -18.76 -5.87
CA ILE A 174 20.86 -18.80 -4.96
C ILE A 174 19.68 -18.09 -5.64
N ILE A 175 18.62 -18.82 -5.85
CA ILE A 175 17.35 -18.30 -6.35
C ILE A 175 16.36 -18.32 -5.20
N GLY A 176 15.88 -17.13 -4.80
CA GLY A 176 14.97 -16.98 -3.65
C GLY A 176 13.60 -16.46 -4.06
N SER A 177 12.54 -17.03 -3.48
CA SER A 177 11.18 -16.50 -3.53
C SER A 177 10.77 -16.03 -2.14
N PHE A 178 10.33 -14.77 -2.03
CA PHE A 178 9.95 -14.12 -0.76
C PHE A 178 8.49 -13.73 -0.73
N GLN A 179 7.69 -14.33 -1.59
CA GLN A 179 6.26 -14.12 -1.62
C GLN A 179 5.56 -14.88 -0.48
N LYS A 180 4.34 -14.45 -0.15
CA LYS A 180 3.51 -15.18 0.78
C LYS A 180 2.95 -16.42 0.09
N ASP A 181 3.18 -17.61 0.65
CA ASP A 181 2.78 -18.89 0.05
C ASP A 181 1.30 -19.23 0.28
N GLY A 182 0.76 -18.86 1.45
CA GLY A 182 -0.62 -19.26 1.84
C GLY A 182 -1.70 -18.26 1.46
N VAL A 183 -2.92 -18.80 1.29
CA VAL A 183 -4.13 -18.02 1.10
C VAL A 183 -4.58 -17.39 2.43
N GLY A 184 -5.09 -16.16 2.36
CA GLY A 184 -5.63 -15.45 3.52
C GLY A 184 -4.58 -15.16 4.59
N TRP A 185 -4.93 -15.42 5.84
CA TRP A 185 -4.10 -15.23 7.04
C TRP A 185 -3.41 -16.51 7.52
N SER A 186 -3.62 -17.63 6.81
CA SER A 186 -3.11 -18.94 7.17
C SER A 186 -1.60 -19.08 6.97
N ASP A 187 -1.02 -20.09 7.61
CA ASP A 187 0.42 -20.41 7.60
C ASP A 187 0.88 -21.16 6.35
N GLY A 188 0.09 -21.13 5.25
CA GLY A 188 0.60 -21.54 3.96
C GLY A 188 0.23 -22.96 3.49
N ASN A 189 -0.67 -23.67 4.15
CA ASN A 189 -1.09 -25.01 3.72
C ASN A 189 -1.89 -25.06 2.41
N ILE A 190 -2.47 -23.92 2.00
CA ILE A 190 -3.18 -23.79 0.73
C ILE A 190 -2.37 -22.80 -0.15
N PRO A 191 -1.83 -23.24 -1.30
CA PRO A 191 -1.02 -22.40 -2.16
C PRO A 191 -1.77 -21.16 -2.65
N LYS A 192 -1.11 -20.00 -2.58
CA LYS A 192 -1.66 -18.75 -3.12
C LYS A 192 -1.27 -18.59 -4.59
N TYR A 193 -1.90 -19.32 -5.48
CA TYR A 193 -1.58 -19.37 -6.92
C TYR A 193 -1.53 -18.00 -7.61
N ILE A 194 -2.28 -17.00 -7.13
CA ILE A 194 -2.18 -15.62 -7.65
C ILE A 194 -0.78 -15.00 -7.47
N LYS A 195 0.06 -15.57 -6.62
CA LYS A 195 1.47 -15.19 -6.41
C LYS A 195 2.45 -16.02 -7.25
N GLY A 196 1.96 -17.04 -7.95
CA GLY A 196 2.73 -17.89 -8.84
C GLY A 196 3.80 -18.77 -8.16
N PRO A 197 3.55 -19.40 -6.99
CA PRO A 197 4.51 -20.29 -6.38
C PRO A 197 4.80 -21.52 -7.25
N ASP A 198 3.80 -22.01 -7.96
CA ASP A 198 3.87 -23.06 -8.96
C ASP A 198 4.76 -22.67 -10.13
N LEU A 199 4.52 -21.51 -10.73
CA LEU A 199 5.34 -20.97 -11.82
C LEU A 199 6.80 -20.75 -11.40
N PHE A 200 7.02 -20.34 -10.15
CA PHE A 200 8.38 -20.20 -9.63
C PHE A 200 9.09 -21.54 -9.58
N ILE A 201 8.47 -22.59 -9.04
CA ILE A 201 9.04 -23.94 -8.95
C ILE A 201 9.33 -24.48 -10.35
N GLU A 202 8.36 -24.43 -11.27
CA GLU A 202 8.55 -24.87 -12.65
C GLU A 202 9.69 -24.14 -13.36
N SER A 203 9.81 -22.83 -13.14
CA SER A 203 10.89 -22.04 -13.73
C SER A 203 12.26 -22.45 -13.20
N VAL A 204 12.38 -22.72 -11.89
CA VAL A 204 13.63 -23.20 -11.28
C VAL A 204 14.00 -24.58 -11.81
N ASP A 205 13.03 -25.49 -11.91
CA ASP A 205 13.24 -26.83 -12.47
C ASP A 205 13.72 -26.78 -13.91
N LEU A 206 13.24 -25.86 -14.72
CA LEU A 206 13.70 -25.69 -16.12
C LEU A 206 15.12 -25.11 -16.21
N ILE A 207 15.53 -24.25 -15.29
CA ILE A 207 16.84 -23.60 -15.27
C ILE A 207 17.90 -24.57 -14.73
N SER A 208 17.53 -25.51 -13.86
CA SER A 208 18.44 -26.45 -13.20
C SER A 208 18.78 -27.69 -14.04
N LYS A 209 18.14 -27.87 -15.18
CA LYS A 209 18.43 -28.93 -16.19
C LYS A 209 19.44 -28.46 -17.20
#